data_ed935567333c75f3abc1e78f656d1ed0
#
_entry.id   ed935567333c75f3abc1e78f656d1ed0
#
_cell.length_a   1.000
_cell.length_b   1.000
_cell.length_c   1.000
_cell.angle_alpha   90.00
_cell.angle_beta   90.00
_cell.angle_gamma   90.00
#
_symmetry.space_group_name_H-M   'P 1'
#
loop_
_entity.id
_entity.type
_entity.pdbx_description
1 polymer ?
#
loop_
_entity_poly.entity_id
_entity_poly.type
_entity_poly.pdbx_seq_one_letter_code
_entity_poly.pdbx_strand_id
1 'polypeptide(L)'
;AQNAKLPNARRKDSQGICFLGKINYNDFVRRFLGEKEGAVVEWETGKRIGTHRGYWFHTIGQRKGLGLGGGPWFVIKKNIEENIIYVSHGYDTEAQYGTEFSLSDFHFITGNPWEEGSNEVNITFKIRHTPEFIKGRLVRKGNTCHVLSSEKLQGIAPGQFGVIYDEKAEVCVGSGVVI
;
A
#
# COMPACT_ATOMS: atom_id res chain seq x y z
N ALA A 1 -8.71 -17.40 17.25
CA ALA A 1 -7.99 -18.66 16.97
C ALA A 1 -7.61 -19.39 18.27
N GLN A 2 -6.89 -18.74 19.22
CA GLN A 2 -6.47 -19.37 20.48
C GLN A 2 -7.67 -19.76 21.37
N ASN A 3 -8.64 -18.85 21.55
CA ASN A 3 -9.87 -19.13 22.32
C ASN A 3 -10.71 -20.23 21.70
N ALA A 4 -10.69 -20.35 20.37
CA ALA A 4 -11.37 -21.43 19.63
C ALA A 4 -10.53 -22.71 19.52
N LYS A 5 -9.37 -22.77 20.18
CA LYS A 5 -8.44 -23.94 20.21
C LYS A 5 -8.09 -24.46 18.81
N LEU A 6 -7.96 -23.57 17.82
CA LEU A 6 -7.60 -23.97 16.46
C LEU A 6 -6.14 -24.46 16.41
N PRO A 7 -5.83 -25.56 15.70
CA PRO A 7 -4.48 -26.15 15.70
C PRO A 7 -3.41 -25.24 15.08
N ASN A 8 -3.82 -24.28 14.25
CA ASN A 8 -2.94 -23.31 13.61
C ASN A 8 -2.88 -21.93 14.32
N ALA A 9 -3.47 -21.81 15.51
CA ALA A 9 -3.58 -20.53 16.25
C ALA A 9 -2.23 -19.83 16.53
N ARG A 10 -1.14 -20.60 16.58
CA ARG A 10 0.24 -20.10 16.82
C ARG A 10 1.15 -20.21 15.61
N ARG A 11 0.61 -20.55 14.44
CA ARG A 11 1.41 -20.64 13.23
C ARG A 11 1.90 -19.25 12.86
N LYS A 12 3.20 -19.12 12.62
CA LYS A 12 3.78 -17.86 12.10
C LYS A 12 3.26 -17.62 10.68
N ASP A 13 2.99 -16.36 10.38
CA ASP A 13 2.62 -15.96 9.03
C ASP A 13 3.75 -16.30 8.06
N SER A 14 3.38 -16.93 6.94
CA SER A 14 4.33 -17.19 5.87
C SER A 14 4.54 -15.89 5.09
N GLN A 15 5.78 -15.40 5.09
CA GLN A 15 6.16 -14.27 4.23
C GLN A 15 6.65 -14.83 2.88
N GLY A 16 5.84 -14.72 1.85
CA GLY A 16 6.19 -15.18 0.52
C GLY A 16 4.97 -15.49 -0.35
N ILE A 17 5.21 -15.63 -1.64
CA ILE A 17 4.16 -16.02 -2.58
C ILE A 17 3.99 -17.55 -2.46
N CYS A 18 2.95 -17.98 -1.76
CA CYS A 18 2.74 -19.37 -1.31
C CYS A 18 2.78 -20.44 -2.41
N PHE A 19 2.49 -20.08 -3.66
CA PHE A 19 2.42 -21.03 -4.79
C PHE A 19 3.72 -21.13 -5.58
N LEU A 20 4.62 -20.16 -5.42
CA LEU A 20 5.81 -20.03 -6.25
C LEU A 20 7.09 -20.47 -5.53
N GLY A 21 7.00 -20.80 -4.23
CA GLY A 21 8.15 -21.18 -3.42
C GLY A 21 9.16 -20.03 -3.25
N LYS A 22 10.42 -20.37 -3.07
CA LYS A 22 11.51 -19.38 -2.99
C LYS A 22 11.90 -18.93 -4.40
N ILE A 23 11.35 -17.84 -4.88
CA ILE A 23 11.74 -17.20 -6.13
C ILE A 23 12.50 -15.90 -5.84
N ASN A 24 13.46 -15.60 -6.72
CA ASN A 24 14.02 -14.26 -6.76
C ASN A 24 13.01 -13.34 -7.44
N TYR A 25 12.45 -12.39 -6.69
CA TYR A 25 11.43 -11.46 -7.18
C TYR A 25 11.91 -10.68 -8.42
N ASN A 26 13.16 -10.21 -8.42
CA ASN A 26 13.68 -9.43 -9.54
C ASN A 26 13.84 -10.28 -10.80
N ASP A 27 14.26 -11.54 -10.68
CA ASP A 27 14.38 -12.45 -11.83
C ASP A 27 13.00 -12.81 -12.38
N PHE A 28 12.03 -13.04 -11.51
CA PHE A 28 10.65 -13.27 -11.90
C PHE A 28 10.08 -12.08 -12.67
N VAL A 29 10.16 -10.88 -12.11
CA VAL A 29 9.66 -9.65 -12.74
C VAL A 29 10.37 -9.40 -14.08
N ARG A 30 11.70 -9.57 -14.13
CA ARG A 30 12.49 -9.43 -15.37
C ARG A 30 11.99 -10.35 -16.47
N ARG A 31 11.66 -11.60 -16.13
CA ARG A 31 11.19 -12.59 -17.10
C ARG A 31 9.87 -12.20 -17.77
N PHE A 32 8.96 -11.55 -17.02
CA PHE A 32 7.62 -11.20 -17.52
C PHE A 32 7.50 -9.78 -18.06
N LEU A 33 8.21 -8.83 -17.44
CA LEU A 33 8.11 -7.39 -17.78
C LEU A 33 9.37 -6.86 -18.49
N GLY A 34 10.44 -7.67 -18.53
CA GLY A 34 11.71 -7.23 -19.08
C GLY A 34 12.39 -6.15 -18.25
N GLU A 35 13.34 -5.47 -18.91
CA GLU A 35 14.02 -4.29 -18.37
C GLU A 35 13.79 -3.10 -19.29
N LYS A 36 13.53 -1.93 -18.71
CA LYS A 36 13.42 -0.65 -19.42
C LYS A 36 14.11 0.42 -18.60
N GLU A 37 15.20 0.97 -19.13
CA GLU A 37 15.91 2.03 -18.43
C GLU A 37 15.00 3.24 -18.20
N GLY A 38 15.06 3.78 -16.98
CA GLY A 38 14.33 4.96 -16.55
C GLY A 38 15.19 5.87 -15.66
N ALA A 39 14.69 7.06 -15.38
CA ALA A 39 15.39 8.04 -14.57
C ALA A 39 15.09 7.89 -13.07
N VAL A 40 16.11 8.10 -12.25
CA VAL A 40 15.96 8.38 -10.82
C VAL A 40 16.12 9.88 -10.61
N VAL A 41 15.09 10.50 -10.06
CA VAL A 41 15.00 11.95 -9.87
C VAL A 41 14.88 12.25 -8.39
N GLU A 42 15.69 13.16 -7.89
CA GLU A 42 15.56 13.70 -6.55
C GLU A 42 14.31 14.58 -6.47
N TRP A 43 13.45 14.30 -5.50
CA TRP A 43 12.15 14.95 -5.38
C TRP A 43 12.25 16.45 -5.09
N GLU A 44 13.16 16.82 -4.20
CA GLU A 44 13.31 18.18 -3.69
C GLU A 44 13.87 19.13 -4.76
N THR A 45 14.76 18.64 -5.60
CA THR A 45 15.47 19.48 -6.59
C THR A 45 15.00 19.26 -8.02
N GLY A 46 14.26 18.17 -8.28
CA GLY A 46 13.93 17.74 -9.63
C GLY A 46 15.12 17.23 -10.46
N LYS A 47 16.30 17.11 -9.85
CA LYS A 47 17.51 16.71 -10.54
C LYS A 47 17.54 15.20 -10.78
N ARG A 48 17.91 14.79 -12.00
CA ARG A 48 18.23 13.39 -12.29
C ARG A 48 19.55 13.03 -11.62
N ILE A 49 19.51 12.02 -10.73
CA ILE A 49 20.67 11.57 -9.93
C ILE A 49 21.10 10.14 -10.23
N GLY A 50 20.38 9.46 -11.12
CA GLY A 50 20.71 8.09 -11.51
C GLY A 50 19.76 7.50 -12.54
N THR A 51 19.89 6.20 -12.73
CA THR A 51 19.02 5.39 -13.59
C THR A 51 18.56 4.14 -12.87
N HIS A 52 17.48 3.53 -13.37
CA HIS A 52 16.97 2.24 -12.92
C HIS A 52 16.54 1.38 -14.11
N ARG A 53 16.30 0.09 -13.89
CA ARG A 53 15.96 -0.89 -14.93
C ARG A 53 14.48 -1.12 -15.17
N GLY A 54 13.64 -0.26 -14.60
CA GLY A 54 12.18 -0.31 -14.70
C GLY A 54 11.53 0.05 -13.37
N TYR A 55 10.50 0.92 -13.39
CA TYR A 55 9.80 1.35 -12.16
C TYR A 55 9.17 0.18 -11.40
N TRP A 56 8.86 -0.93 -12.07
CA TRP A 56 8.26 -2.13 -11.48
C TRP A 56 9.20 -2.91 -10.56
N PHE A 57 10.52 -2.70 -10.64
CA PHE A 57 11.48 -3.24 -9.68
C PHE A 57 11.52 -2.48 -8.36
N HIS A 58 10.81 -1.36 -8.28
CA HIS A 58 10.88 -0.45 -7.14
C HIS A 58 9.52 -0.32 -6.45
N THR A 59 9.56 -0.26 -5.12
CA THR A 59 8.37 -0.09 -4.27
C THR A 59 8.49 1.21 -3.49
N ILE A 60 7.37 1.94 -3.31
CA ILE A 60 7.34 3.13 -2.46
C ILE A 60 7.77 2.76 -1.04
N GLY A 61 8.69 3.53 -0.48
CA GLY A 61 9.37 3.26 0.79
C GLY A 61 10.62 2.38 0.68
N GLN A 62 10.96 1.89 -0.52
CA GLN A 62 12.18 1.11 -0.72
C GLN A 62 13.42 1.97 -0.50
N ARG A 63 14.37 1.43 0.30
CA ARG A 63 15.67 2.05 0.58
C ARG A 63 16.83 1.32 -0.09
N LYS A 64 16.76 -0.01 -0.15
CA LYS A 64 17.86 -0.85 -0.65
C LYS A 64 17.78 -1.04 -2.17
N GLY A 65 18.95 -1.20 -2.81
CA GLY A 65 19.03 -1.57 -4.23
C GLY A 65 18.81 -0.42 -5.21
N LEU A 66 18.90 0.83 -4.76
CA LEU A 66 18.78 2.02 -5.63
C LEU A 66 20.09 2.35 -6.37
N GLY A 67 21.25 1.86 -5.89
CA GLY A 67 22.55 2.11 -6.52
C GLY A 67 23.02 3.56 -6.45
N LEU A 68 22.46 4.37 -5.56
CA LEU A 68 22.77 5.79 -5.40
C LEU A 68 23.78 6.01 -4.28
N GLY A 69 24.75 6.87 -4.54
CA GLY A 69 25.66 7.36 -3.51
C GLY A 69 25.02 8.45 -2.64
N GLY A 70 25.66 8.79 -1.50
CA GLY A 70 25.26 9.89 -0.64
C GLY A 70 23.96 9.68 0.15
N GLY A 71 23.42 8.42 0.18
CA GLY A 71 22.17 8.09 0.88
C GLY A 71 22.18 8.20 2.39
N PRO A 72 21.07 7.89 3.07
CA PRO A 72 20.00 7.00 2.60
C PRO A 72 18.96 7.67 1.68
N TRP A 73 18.65 7.02 0.57
CA TRP A 73 17.59 7.42 -0.34
C TRP A 73 16.38 6.52 -0.17
N PHE A 74 15.18 7.07 -0.33
CA PHE A 74 13.91 6.35 -0.28
C PHE A 74 13.09 6.64 -1.52
N VAL A 75 12.49 5.61 -2.13
CA VAL A 75 11.51 5.80 -3.21
C VAL A 75 10.25 6.37 -2.61
N ILE A 76 9.84 7.55 -3.07
CA ILE A 76 8.66 8.25 -2.55
C ILE A 76 7.51 8.34 -3.54
N LYS A 77 7.80 8.30 -4.84
CA LYS A 77 6.79 8.39 -5.91
C LYS A 77 7.28 7.68 -7.17
N LYS A 78 6.35 7.26 -8.01
CA LYS A 78 6.64 6.71 -9.34
C LYS A 78 5.79 7.42 -10.39
N ASN A 79 6.39 7.76 -11.53
CA ASN A 79 5.68 8.11 -12.74
C ASN A 79 5.78 6.93 -13.71
N ILE A 80 4.67 6.24 -13.89
CA ILE A 80 4.60 5.01 -14.68
C ILE A 80 4.74 5.29 -16.17
N GLU A 81 4.13 6.37 -16.64
CA GLU A 81 4.10 6.74 -18.07
C GLU A 81 5.50 7.11 -18.56
N GLU A 82 6.22 7.91 -17.79
CA GLU A 82 7.56 8.38 -18.12
C GLU A 82 8.67 7.44 -17.64
N ASN A 83 8.33 6.37 -16.93
CA ASN A 83 9.27 5.43 -16.33
C ASN A 83 10.29 6.13 -15.41
N ILE A 84 9.79 6.98 -14.49
CA ILE A 84 10.61 7.74 -13.53
C ILE A 84 10.30 7.26 -12.11
N ILE A 85 11.35 7.11 -11.29
CA ILE A 85 11.19 7.00 -9.85
C ILE A 85 11.72 8.26 -9.18
N TYR A 86 10.95 8.79 -8.23
CA TYR A 86 11.36 9.91 -7.40
C TYR A 86 11.86 9.39 -6.07
N VAL A 87 13.00 9.92 -5.65
CA VAL A 87 13.65 9.55 -4.38
C VAL A 87 13.93 10.78 -3.54
N SER A 88 13.98 10.60 -2.23
CA SER A 88 14.30 11.63 -1.26
C SER A 88 15.22 11.08 -0.18
N HIS A 89 16.03 11.95 0.45
CA HIS A 89 16.81 11.62 1.64
C HIS A 89 15.93 11.43 2.88
N GLY A 90 14.79 12.12 2.94
CA GLY A 90 13.80 11.98 4.01
C GLY A 90 12.75 10.94 3.67
N TYR A 91 12.42 10.04 4.60
CA TYR A 91 11.24 9.19 4.46
C TYR A 91 9.95 9.93 4.84
N ASP A 92 10.07 11.13 5.38
CA ASP A 92 8.96 11.95 5.91
C ASP A 92 8.57 13.12 5.02
N THR A 93 8.67 12.97 3.70
CA THR A 93 8.19 14.02 2.78
C THR A 93 6.68 14.07 2.76
N GLU A 94 6.09 15.26 2.72
CA GLU A 94 4.64 15.47 2.65
C GLU A 94 3.98 14.72 1.47
N ALA A 95 4.73 14.49 0.38
CA ALA A 95 4.29 13.70 -0.77
C ALA A 95 3.96 12.23 -0.46
N GLN A 96 4.36 11.73 0.71
CA GLN A 96 4.08 10.35 1.16
C GLN A 96 2.87 10.25 2.09
N TYR A 97 2.37 11.38 2.55
CA TYR A 97 1.26 11.43 3.50
C TYR A 97 -0.03 11.81 2.80
N GLY A 98 -1.08 11.12 3.15
CA GLY A 98 -2.44 11.45 2.79
C GLY A 98 -3.35 11.23 3.98
N THR A 99 -4.50 11.88 3.98
CA THR A 99 -5.56 11.67 4.98
C THR A 99 -6.75 10.96 4.36
N GLU A 100 -6.69 10.68 3.06
CA GLU A 100 -7.77 10.01 2.34
C GLU A 100 -7.24 9.13 1.22
N PHE A 101 -8.00 8.10 0.87
CA PHE A 101 -7.78 7.27 -0.30
C PHE A 101 -9.10 6.65 -0.77
N SER A 102 -9.11 6.24 -2.03
CA SER A 102 -10.26 5.59 -2.64
C SER A 102 -10.02 4.10 -2.81
N LEU A 103 -11.10 3.33 -2.69
CA LEU A 103 -11.11 1.89 -2.87
C LEU A 103 -12.04 1.53 -4.04
N SER A 104 -11.48 0.86 -5.05
CA SER A 104 -12.26 0.18 -6.10
C SER A 104 -12.50 -1.28 -5.73
N ASP A 105 -13.42 -1.90 -6.46
CA ASP A 105 -13.72 -3.33 -6.34
C ASP A 105 -13.94 -3.78 -4.88
N PHE A 106 -14.68 -2.95 -4.14
CA PHE A 106 -14.89 -3.22 -2.72
C PHE A 106 -15.79 -4.43 -2.52
N HIS A 107 -15.25 -5.43 -1.84
CA HIS A 107 -15.95 -6.65 -1.47
C HIS A 107 -16.32 -6.66 0.01
N PHE A 108 -17.61 -6.74 0.31
CA PHE A 108 -18.12 -6.92 1.67
C PHE A 108 -18.11 -8.38 2.07
N ILE A 109 -17.59 -8.67 3.27
CA ILE A 109 -17.58 -10.00 3.86
C ILE A 109 -18.81 -10.21 4.74
N THR A 110 -19.18 -9.18 5.50
CA THR A 110 -20.24 -9.25 6.54
C THR A 110 -21.54 -8.57 6.11
N GLY A 111 -21.64 -8.01 4.94
CA GLY A 111 -22.80 -7.27 4.49
C GLY A 111 -22.60 -5.76 4.57
N ASN A 112 -23.63 -5.02 4.21
CA ASN A 112 -23.60 -3.57 4.13
C ASN A 112 -23.50 -2.94 5.54
N PRO A 113 -22.45 -2.18 5.87
CA PRO A 113 -22.28 -1.58 7.18
C PRO A 113 -23.03 -0.25 7.35
N TRP A 114 -23.58 0.31 6.27
CA TRP A 114 -24.29 1.58 6.35
C TRP A 114 -25.70 1.40 6.90
N GLU A 115 -26.08 2.28 7.79
CA GLU A 115 -27.48 2.43 8.21
C GLU A 115 -28.34 2.91 7.03
N GLU A 116 -29.64 2.63 7.09
CA GLU A 116 -30.58 3.03 6.05
C GLU A 116 -30.58 4.56 5.89
N GLY A 117 -30.28 5.04 4.67
CA GLY A 117 -30.17 6.47 4.37
C GLY A 117 -28.81 7.12 4.66
N SER A 118 -27.85 6.38 5.24
CA SER A 118 -26.48 6.88 5.45
C SER A 118 -25.54 6.40 4.34
N ASN A 119 -24.63 7.27 3.92
CA ASN A 119 -23.51 6.93 3.03
C ASN A 119 -22.15 6.95 3.75
N GLU A 120 -22.16 7.11 5.07
CA GLU A 120 -20.96 7.23 5.89
C GLU A 120 -21.06 6.38 7.13
N VAL A 121 -19.95 5.74 7.52
CA VAL A 121 -19.86 4.92 8.74
C VAL A 121 -18.46 5.05 9.36
N ASN A 122 -18.42 5.08 10.69
CA ASN A 122 -17.16 5.02 11.44
C ASN A 122 -16.55 3.63 11.32
N ILE A 123 -15.26 3.60 11.08
CA ILE A 123 -14.49 2.38 10.84
C ILE A 123 -13.12 2.44 11.50
N THR A 124 -12.50 1.27 11.57
CA THR A 124 -11.04 1.16 11.64
C THR A 124 -10.55 0.44 10.39
N PHE A 125 -9.30 0.68 10.01
CA PHE A 125 -8.76 0.10 8.77
C PHE A 125 -7.26 -0.17 8.82
N LYS A 126 -6.79 -0.96 7.86
CA LYS A 126 -5.37 -1.22 7.56
C LYS A 126 -5.13 -1.15 6.07
N ILE A 127 -4.00 -0.55 5.65
CA ILE A 127 -3.54 -0.55 4.25
C ILE A 127 -2.34 -1.48 4.08
N ARG A 128 -1.51 -1.59 5.11
CA ARG A 128 -0.32 -2.44 5.15
C ARG A 128 -0.36 -3.34 6.36
N HIS A 129 0.56 -4.30 6.40
CA HIS A 129 0.74 -5.16 7.56
C HIS A 129 1.37 -4.36 8.72
N THR A 130 0.55 -3.51 9.35
CA THR A 130 0.88 -2.76 10.55
C THR A 130 0.22 -3.41 11.76
N PRO A 131 0.82 -3.38 12.95
CA PRO A 131 0.20 -3.94 14.16
C PRO A 131 -1.05 -3.16 14.58
N GLU A 132 -1.10 -1.86 14.29
CA GLU A 132 -2.13 -0.95 14.76
C GLU A 132 -3.26 -0.77 13.74
N PHE A 133 -4.46 -0.54 14.26
CA PHE A 133 -5.62 -0.17 13.47
C PHE A 133 -5.77 1.35 13.47
N ILE A 134 -6.02 1.92 12.31
CA ILE A 134 -6.20 3.35 12.13
C ILE A 134 -7.70 3.65 12.11
N LYS A 135 -8.13 4.66 12.85
CA LYS A 135 -9.51 5.14 12.86
C LYS A 135 -9.81 5.99 11.63
N GLY A 136 -11.04 5.94 11.16
CA GLY A 136 -11.48 6.75 10.05
C GLY A 136 -12.96 6.60 9.77
N ARG A 137 -13.36 7.13 8.62
CA ARG A 137 -14.73 7.02 8.11
C ARG A 137 -14.70 6.41 6.71
N LEU A 138 -15.61 5.49 6.45
CA LEU A 138 -15.85 4.94 5.13
C LEU A 138 -17.05 5.67 4.52
N VAL A 139 -16.84 6.28 3.38
CA VAL A 139 -17.87 7.06 2.66
C VAL A 139 -18.13 6.40 1.32
N ARG A 140 -19.38 6.09 1.03
CA ARG A 140 -19.80 5.56 -0.27
C ARG A 140 -20.04 6.68 -1.28
N LYS A 141 -19.37 6.62 -2.43
CA LYS A 141 -19.58 7.53 -3.56
C LYS A 141 -19.78 6.71 -4.85
N GLY A 142 -21.03 6.47 -5.21
CA GLY A 142 -21.35 5.60 -6.35
C GLY A 142 -20.85 4.17 -6.14
N ASN A 143 -19.97 3.70 -7.02
CA ASN A 143 -19.38 2.36 -6.97
C ASN A 143 -18.02 2.31 -6.24
N THR A 144 -17.56 3.43 -5.73
CA THR A 144 -16.28 3.50 -4.97
C THR A 144 -16.54 3.78 -3.51
N CYS A 145 -15.64 3.28 -2.67
CA CYS A 145 -15.60 3.60 -1.26
C CYS A 145 -14.41 4.52 -0.99
N HIS A 146 -14.63 5.60 -0.25
CA HIS A 146 -13.59 6.53 0.15
C HIS A 146 -13.33 6.37 1.65
N VAL A 147 -12.08 6.28 2.02
CA VAL A 147 -11.64 6.24 3.41
C VAL A 147 -11.07 7.59 3.77
N LEU A 148 -11.63 8.20 4.80
CA LEU A 148 -11.14 9.43 5.43
C LEU A 148 -10.47 9.04 6.74
N SER A 149 -9.15 9.19 6.81
CA SER A 149 -8.37 8.85 8.00
C SER A 149 -8.43 9.94 9.06
N SER A 150 -8.42 9.55 10.32
CA SER A 150 -8.27 10.48 11.45
C SER A 150 -6.85 11.01 11.62
N GLU A 151 -5.88 10.39 10.96
CA GLU A 151 -4.45 10.76 11.05
C GLU A 151 -3.77 10.70 9.69
N LYS A 152 -2.60 11.31 9.57
CA LYS A 152 -1.78 11.24 8.35
C LYS A 152 -1.27 9.82 8.12
N LEU A 153 -1.55 9.29 6.96
CA LEU A 153 -1.16 7.95 6.51
C LEU A 153 0.10 8.03 5.65
N GLN A 154 1.09 7.24 5.99
CA GLN A 154 2.31 7.16 5.20
C GLN A 154 2.26 6.01 4.20
N GLY A 155 2.70 6.29 2.97
CA GLY A 155 2.94 5.27 1.96
C GLY A 155 1.69 4.63 1.38
N ILE A 156 0.60 5.37 1.27
CA ILE A 156 -0.56 4.97 0.47
C ILE A 156 -0.10 4.86 -0.99
N ALA A 157 -0.39 3.74 -1.63
CA ALA A 157 -0.04 3.54 -3.02
C ALA A 157 -1.14 2.76 -3.77
N PRO A 158 -1.45 3.15 -5.02
CA PRO A 158 -2.35 2.39 -5.87
C PRO A 158 -1.93 0.90 -5.98
N GLY A 159 -2.92 0.02 -6.03
CA GLY A 159 -2.72 -1.43 -6.09
C GLY A 159 -2.55 -2.11 -4.74
N GLN A 160 -2.48 -1.38 -3.63
CA GLN A 160 -2.54 -1.95 -2.29
C GLN A 160 -3.99 -2.30 -1.92
N PHE A 161 -4.17 -3.21 -0.97
CA PHE A 161 -5.49 -3.48 -0.40
C PHE A 161 -5.73 -2.64 0.84
N GLY A 162 -6.87 -1.93 0.87
CA GLY A 162 -7.41 -1.34 2.07
C GLY A 162 -8.38 -2.32 2.73
N VAL A 163 -8.09 -2.77 3.94
CA VAL A 163 -8.93 -3.70 4.71
C VAL A 163 -9.68 -2.92 5.78
N ILE A 164 -10.99 -3.03 5.76
CA ILE A 164 -11.91 -2.27 6.60
C ILE A 164 -12.46 -3.16 7.70
N TYR A 165 -12.48 -2.63 8.90
CA TYR A 165 -13.04 -3.25 10.09
C TYR A 165 -14.11 -2.33 10.70
N ASP A 166 -14.92 -2.90 11.58
CA ASP A 166 -15.85 -2.13 12.40
C ASP A 166 -15.10 -1.12 13.29
N GLU A 167 -15.82 -0.19 13.92
CA GLU A 167 -15.23 0.86 14.75
C GLU A 167 -14.39 0.30 15.92
N LYS A 168 -14.70 -0.90 16.40
CA LYS A 168 -14.00 -1.57 17.50
C LYS A 168 -12.84 -2.44 17.06
N ALA A 169 -12.56 -2.55 15.75
CA ALA A 169 -11.57 -3.45 15.18
C ALA A 169 -11.77 -4.94 15.47
N GLU A 170 -13.02 -5.36 15.72
CA GLU A 170 -13.38 -6.74 16.07
C GLU A 170 -13.82 -7.53 14.84
N VAL A 171 -14.52 -6.91 13.90
CA VAL A 171 -15.11 -7.55 12.73
C VAL A 171 -14.54 -6.98 11.45
N CYS A 172 -14.00 -7.85 10.60
CA CYS A 172 -13.60 -7.44 9.25
C CYS A 172 -14.84 -7.25 8.37
N VAL A 173 -15.07 -6.03 7.91
CA VAL A 173 -16.22 -5.65 7.09
C VAL A 173 -16.00 -6.00 5.63
N GLY A 174 -14.80 -5.76 5.12
CA GLY A 174 -14.46 -6.00 3.72
C GLY A 174 -13.13 -5.41 3.32
N SER A 175 -12.85 -5.43 2.03
CA SER A 175 -11.63 -4.85 1.45
C SER A 175 -11.85 -4.37 0.03
N GLY A 176 -10.99 -3.46 -0.44
CA GLY A 176 -10.92 -3.00 -1.81
C GLY A 176 -9.51 -2.63 -2.22
N VAL A 177 -9.31 -2.37 -3.50
CA VAL A 177 -8.02 -1.97 -4.06
C VAL A 177 -7.87 -0.45 -3.99
N VAL A 178 -6.78 0.05 -3.45
CA VAL A 178 -6.44 1.48 -3.43
C VAL A 178 -6.19 1.96 -4.86
N ILE A 179 -6.85 3.06 -5.24
CA ILE A 179 -6.74 3.71 -6.55
C ILE A 179 -6.31 5.16 -6.43
#